data_7fee0495aa4cd85cdec9c0304a7f623b
#
_entry.id   7fee0495aa4cd85cdec9c0304a7f623b
#
_cell.length_a   1.000
_cell.length_b   1.000
_cell.length_c   1.000
_cell.angle_alpha   90.00
_cell.angle_beta   90.00
_cell.angle_gamma   90.00
#
_symmetry.space_group_name_H-M   'P 1'
#
loop_
_entity.id
_entity.type
_entity.pdbx_description
1 polymer ?
#
loop_
_entity_poly.entity_id
_entity_poly.type
_entity_poly.pdbx_seq_one_letter_code
_entity_poly.pdbx_strand_id
1 'polypeptide(L)'
;MTFKELVNKVRNLVLEAKNVTIEDTENNFTSDNVEGALKEVFQNGVNAKSNVVTALNSKGADVTTSDTWEEIKNKIDIKEGRLDLRETILANSYSSYLVTNGAIKYIEKYSGSLKALEYEEPYFYAIKGTHLIKINAIDESVIFDITLANANFSCICVTQEYLFISDNTKLYKINKLTGNEAQSIEGSYYKLCTYGEFIYGIYGDETSSILHKIRISDMYIMLTKDMSSDRIYDFERGKFVCNNNGIYATTEHSNSSGLTECYLTKINFDFSVAKSFRIGGYLYEKNIKFLNDFVFVSDSSRSIEVESGKKSGLAKYDANLNLITYGGSDRYENFEIYNGYI
;
A
#
# COMPACT_ATOMS: atom_id res chain seq x y z
N MET A 1 -38.81 -60.96 -40.98
CA MET A 1 -37.59 -60.15 -41.13
C MET A 1 -36.43 -61.06 -41.45
N THR A 2 -35.84 -60.90 -42.61
CA THR A 2 -34.68 -61.69 -43.03
C THR A 2 -33.40 -61.21 -42.35
N PHE A 3 -32.41 -62.10 -42.31
CA PHE A 3 -31.07 -61.69 -41.72
C PHE A 3 -30.49 -60.49 -42.46
N LYS A 4 -30.68 -60.34 -43.75
CA LYS A 4 -30.25 -59.23 -44.58
C LYS A 4 -30.93 -57.92 -44.17
N GLU A 5 -32.25 -57.96 -43.89
CA GLU A 5 -33.03 -56.82 -43.42
C GLU A 5 -32.57 -56.39 -42.01
N LEU A 6 -32.23 -57.33 -41.10
CA LEU A 6 -31.72 -57.07 -39.79
C LEU A 6 -30.35 -56.38 -39.85
N VAL A 7 -29.43 -56.91 -40.68
CA VAL A 7 -28.10 -56.33 -40.90
C VAL A 7 -28.21 -54.91 -41.46
N ASN A 8 -29.13 -54.67 -42.40
CA ASN A 8 -29.32 -53.30 -42.93
C ASN A 8 -29.92 -52.35 -41.87
N LYS A 9 -30.85 -52.82 -41.06
CA LYS A 9 -31.37 -52.01 -39.92
C LYS A 9 -30.28 -51.65 -38.94
N VAL A 10 -29.44 -52.60 -38.57
CA VAL A 10 -28.30 -52.34 -37.62
C VAL A 10 -27.30 -51.41 -38.26
N ARG A 11 -26.96 -51.52 -39.55
CA ARG A 11 -26.05 -50.63 -40.26
C ARG A 11 -26.53 -49.16 -40.31
N ASN A 12 -27.88 -49.02 -40.40
CA ASN A 12 -28.51 -47.69 -40.50
C ASN A 12 -29.04 -47.20 -39.14
N LEU A 13 -28.64 -47.84 -38.05
CA LEU A 13 -28.99 -47.38 -36.70
C LEU A 13 -28.32 -46.08 -36.44
N VAL A 14 -29.07 -45.00 -36.47
CA VAL A 14 -28.61 -43.70 -36.03
C VAL A 14 -28.91 -43.57 -34.53
N LEU A 15 -27.89 -43.59 -33.71
CA LEU A 15 -28.03 -43.34 -32.28
C LEU A 15 -27.98 -41.83 -32.06
N GLU A 16 -29.09 -41.25 -31.65
CA GLU A 16 -29.12 -39.83 -31.24
C GLU A 16 -28.69 -39.76 -29.78
N ALA A 17 -27.80 -38.80 -29.46
CA ALA A 17 -27.20 -38.63 -28.13
C ALA A 17 -28.26 -38.50 -27.01
N LYS A 18 -29.41 -37.93 -27.32
CA LYS A 18 -30.56 -37.84 -26.41
C LYS A 18 -31.18 -39.18 -26.01
N ASN A 19 -30.96 -40.23 -26.83
CA ASN A 19 -31.48 -41.58 -26.63
C ASN A 19 -30.43 -42.53 -26.04
N VAL A 20 -29.21 -42.06 -25.81
CA VAL A 20 -28.14 -42.85 -25.21
C VAL A 20 -28.09 -42.50 -23.72
N THR A 21 -28.45 -43.47 -22.89
CA THR A 21 -28.35 -43.30 -21.42
C THR A 21 -26.92 -43.40 -20.96
N ILE A 22 -26.61 -42.67 -19.87
CA ILE A 22 -25.34 -42.74 -19.17
C ILE A 22 -25.56 -43.47 -17.85
N GLU A 23 -24.57 -44.25 -17.44
CA GLU A 23 -24.49 -44.81 -16.09
C GLU A 23 -23.60 -43.91 -15.23
N ASP A 24 -24.20 -42.99 -14.46
CA ASP A 24 -23.53 -42.06 -13.59
C ASP A 24 -23.71 -42.49 -12.13
N THR A 25 -22.90 -43.45 -11.70
CA THR A 25 -22.96 -44.00 -10.33
C THR A 25 -22.56 -42.99 -9.23
N GLU A 26 -21.89 -41.93 -9.60
CA GLU A 26 -21.41 -40.88 -8.68
C GLU A 26 -22.33 -39.65 -8.66
N ASN A 27 -23.38 -39.65 -9.48
CA ASN A 27 -24.32 -38.54 -9.64
C ASN A 27 -23.67 -37.20 -10.01
N ASN A 28 -22.70 -37.23 -10.93
CA ASN A 28 -22.01 -36.04 -11.43
C ASN A 28 -22.88 -35.20 -12.36
N PHE A 29 -23.91 -35.82 -12.96
CA PHE A 29 -24.87 -35.19 -13.89
C PHE A 29 -26.30 -35.29 -13.34
N THR A 30 -27.09 -34.27 -13.64
CA THR A 30 -28.54 -34.31 -13.40
C THR A 30 -29.28 -34.97 -14.55
N SER A 31 -28.69 -34.99 -15.74
CA SER A 31 -29.25 -35.62 -16.92
C SER A 31 -28.87 -37.08 -17.00
N ASP A 32 -29.83 -37.91 -17.45
CA ASP A 32 -29.67 -39.35 -17.62
C ASP A 32 -29.22 -39.80 -19.02
N ASN A 33 -28.91 -38.84 -19.90
CA ASN A 33 -28.52 -39.10 -21.29
C ASN A 33 -27.32 -38.24 -21.71
N VAL A 34 -26.65 -38.73 -22.78
CA VAL A 34 -25.37 -38.12 -23.26
C VAL A 34 -25.56 -36.67 -23.71
N GLU A 35 -26.67 -36.33 -24.37
CA GLU A 35 -26.90 -34.96 -24.82
C GLU A 35 -27.03 -33.99 -23.62
N GLY A 36 -27.79 -34.38 -22.60
CA GLY A 36 -28.00 -33.60 -21.41
C GLY A 36 -26.70 -33.43 -20.63
N ALA A 37 -25.96 -34.52 -20.40
CA ALA A 37 -24.66 -34.45 -19.72
C ALA A 37 -23.65 -33.54 -20.44
N LEU A 38 -23.60 -33.60 -21.79
CA LEU A 38 -22.74 -32.68 -22.55
C LEU A 38 -23.17 -31.21 -22.43
N LYS A 39 -24.48 -30.95 -22.37
CA LYS A 39 -24.99 -29.59 -22.11
C LYS A 39 -24.60 -29.09 -20.73
N GLU A 40 -24.69 -29.95 -19.72
CA GLU A 40 -24.25 -29.60 -18.34
C GLU A 40 -22.77 -29.30 -18.29
N VAL A 41 -21.88 -30.11 -18.88
CA VAL A 41 -20.44 -29.86 -18.97
C VAL A 41 -20.15 -28.52 -19.65
N PHE A 42 -20.83 -28.28 -20.80
CA PHE A 42 -20.66 -27.02 -21.51
C PHE A 42 -21.07 -25.81 -20.64
N GLN A 43 -22.26 -25.88 -20.00
CA GLN A 43 -22.76 -24.81 -19.18
C GLN A 43 -21.85 -24.56 -17.94
N ASN A 44 -21.38 -25.64 -17.34
CA ASN A 44 -20.42 -25.53 -16.22
C ASN A 44 -19.10 -24.86 -16.65
N GLY A 45 -18.61 -25.17 -17.85
CA GLY A 45 -17.45 -24.51 -18.44
C GLY A 45 -17.67 -23.01 -18.66
N VAL A 46 -18.84 -22.63 -19.18
CA VAL A 46 -19.24 -21.22 -19.36
C VAL A 46 -19.32 -20.48 -18.01
N ASN A 47 -19.96 -21.10 -17.02
CA ASN A 47 -20.11 -20.54 -15.69
C ASN A 47 -18.75 -20.39 -15.01
N ALA A 48 -17.89 -21.39 -15.09
CA ALA A 48 -16.52 -21.33 -14.52
C ALA A 48 -15.71 -20.17 -15.13
N LYS A 49 -15.75 -20.02 -16.46
CA LYS A 49 -15.10 -18.91 -17.15
C LYS A 49 -15.64 -17.56 -16.70
N SER A 50 -16.98 -17.43 -16.61
CA SER A 50 -17.62 -16.20 -16.14
C SER A 50 -17.20 -15.82 -14.72
N ASN A 51 -17.13 -16.79 -13.80
CA ASN A 51 -16.69 -16.59 -12.42
C ASN A 51 -15.23 -16.14 -12.35
N VAL A 52 -14.35 -16.76 -13.16
CA VAL A 52 -12.94 -16.36 -13.26
C VAL A 52 -12.81 -14.93 -13.78
N VAL A 53 -13.52 -14.59 -14.87
CA VAL A 53 -13.53 -13.23 -15.42
C VAL A 53 -14.02 -12.21 -14.38
N THR A 54 -15.09 -12.53 -13.65
CA THR A 54 -15.62 -11.67 -12.60
C THR A 54 -14.59 -11.46 -11.48
N ALA A 55 -13.97 -12.54 -11.01
CA ALA A 55 -12.94 -12.49 -9.96
C ALA A 55 -11.71 -11.69 -10.41
N LEU A 56 -11.26 -11.86 -11.65
CA LEU A 56 -10.13 -11.11 -12.20
C LEU A 56 -10.44 -9.62 -12.34
N ASN A 57 -11.65 -9.28 -12.83
CA ASN A 57 -12.07 -7.89 -12.97
C ASN A 57 -12.26 -7.19 -11.61
N SER A 58 -12.69 -7.92 -10.57
CA SER A 58 -12.73 -7.40 -9.20
C SER A 58 -11.32 -7.05 -8.64
N LYS A 59 -10.27 -7.67 -9.22
CA LYS A 59 -8.86 -7.37 -8.96
C LYS A 59 -8.27 -6.38 -9.98
N GLY A 60 -9.15 -5.78 -10.79
CA GLY A 60 -8.76 -4.76 -11.73
C GLY A 60 -8.23 -5.31 -13.07
N ALA A 61 -8.38 -6.60 -13.41
CA ALA A 61 -8.11 -7.09 -14.75
C ALA A 61 -9.18 -6.56 -15.72
N ASP A 62 -8.80 -6.31 -16.97
CA ASP A 62 -9.72 -5.93 -18.04
C ASP A 62 -9.90 -7.11 -19.01
N VAL A 63 -10.64 -8.11 -18.54
CA VAL A 63 -10.90 -9.36 -19.27
C VAL A 63 -12.39 -9.57 -19.48
N THR A 64 -12.74 -10.27 -20.55
CA THR A 64 -14.12 -10.56 -20.90
C THR A 64 -14.35 -12.07 -21.08
N THR A 65 -15.59 -12.51 -21.05
CA THR A 65 -15.94 -13.93 -21.33
C THR A 65 -15.70 -14.34 -22.79
N SER A 66 -15.56 -13.38 -23.71
CA SER A 66 -15.20 -13.61 -25.11
C SER A 66 -13.71 -13.83 -25.32
N ASP A 67 -12.86 -13.37 -24.39
CA ASP A 67 -11.42 -13.62 -24.49
C ASP A 67 -11.11 -15.11 -24.41
N THR A 68 -10.13 -15.57 -25.14
CA THR A 68 -9.57 -16.92 -24.97
C THR A 68 -8.82 -17.03 -23.65
N TRP A 69 -8.57 -18.23 -23.16
CA TRP A 69 -7.76 -18.41 -21.94
C TRP A 69 -6.34 -17.87 -22.09
N GLU A 70 -5.76 -17.93 -23.29
CA GLU A 70 -4.43 -17.34 -23.57
C GLU A 70 -4.47 -15.80 -23.54
N GLU A 71 -5.52 -15.20 -24.09
CA GLU A 71 -5.70 -13.74 -24.01
C GLU A 71 -5.92 -13.29 -22.56
N ILE A 72 -6.73 -14.02 -21.78
CA ILE A 72 -6.92 -13.75 -20.36
C ILE A 72 -5.58 -13.81 -19.64
N LYS A 73 -4.79 -14.86 -19.83
CA LYS A 73 -3.46 -15.02 -19.26
C LYS A 73 -2.55 -13.84 -19.63
N ASN A 74 -2.46 -13.52 -20.92
CA ASN A 74 -1.61 -12.40 -21.38
C ASN A 74 -2.05 -11.06 -20.81
N LYS A 75 -3.34 -10.81 -20.65
CA LYS A 75 -3.86 -9.59 -20.01
C LYS A 75 -3.52 -9.53 -18.53
N ILE A 76 -3.48 -10.65 -17.81
CA ILE A 76 -3.05 -10.74 -16.43
C ILE A 76 -1.54 -10.50 -16.33
N ASP A 77 -0.74 -11.19 -17.14
CA ASP A 77 0.72 -11.06 -17.16
C ASP A 77 1.16 -9.62 -17.47
N ILE A 78 0.45 -8.92 -18.39
CA ILE A 78 0.71 -7.50 -18.68
C ILE A 78 0.36 -6.61 -17.47
N LYS A 79 -0.69 -6.97 -16.73
CA LYS A 79 -1.07 -6.20 -15.53
C LYS A 79 -0.16 -6.46 -14.36
N GLU A 80 0.29 -7.69 -14.14
CA GLU A 80 1.31 -8.01 -13.14
C GLU A 80 2.62 -7.27 -13.47
N GLY A 81 3.06 -7.26 -14.71
CA GLY A 81 4.23 -6.46 -15.13
C GLY A 81 4.04 -4.95 -14.97
N ARG A 82 2.80 -4.41 -15.10
CA ARG A 82 2.48 -3.01 -14.80
C ARG A 82 2.37 -2.73 -13.30
N LEU A 83 1.91 -3.68 -12.50
CA LEU A 83 1.87 -3.59 -11.05
C LEU A 83 3.29 -3.59 -10.49
N ASP A 84 4.19 -4.44 -10.97
CA ASP A 84 5.61 -4.42 -10.62
C ASP A 84 6.27 -3.06 -10.91
N LEU A 85 5.89 -2.40 -12.01
CA LEU A 85 6.36 -1.05 -12.34
C LEU A 85 5.79 0.04 -11.44
N ARG A 86 4.62 -0.17 -10.83
CA ARG A 86 3.99 0.77 -9.88
C ARG A 86 4.56 0.67 -8.48
N GLU A 87 5.13 -0.44 -8.12
CA GLU A 87 5.50 -0.78 -6.74
C GLU A 87 6.96 -0.53 -6.42
N THR A 88 7.80 -0.33 -7.41
CA THR A 88 9.20 0.00 -7.16
C THR A 88 9.37 1.50 -6.97
N ILE A 89 8.80 2.04 -5.89
CA ILE A 89 9.28 3.30 -5.35
C ILE A 89 10.51 2.98 -4.52
N LEU A 90 11.66 3.07 -5.14
CA LEU A 90 12.94 3.04 -4.42
C LEU A 90 13.11 4.40 -3.73
N ALA A 91 12.61 4.52 -2.52
CA ALA A 91 12.93 5.64 -1.66
C ALA A 91 14.30 5.35 -1.01
N ASN A 92 15.35 5.80 -1.64
CA ASN A 92 16.64 5.93 -0.99
C ASN A 92 16.65 7.23 -0.17
N SER A 93 17.29 7.28 0.99
CA SER A 93 17.33 8.45 1.87
C SER A 93 17.87 9.73 1.21
N TYR A 94 18.46 9.62 0.02
CA TYR A 94 19.00 10.73 -0.76
C TYR A 94 18.41 10.91 -2.16
N SER A 95 17.63 9.97 -2.66
CA SER A 95 16.92 10.08 -3.94
C SER A 95 15.77 9.09 -3.99
N SER A 96 14.56 9.60 -4.20
CA SER A 96 13.39 8.75 -4.47
C SER A 96 13.24 8.62 -5.98
N TYR A 97 13.18 7.40 -6.47
CA TYR A 97 12.93 7.11 -7.89
C TYR A 97 11.49 6.62 -8.05
N LEU A 98 10.75 7.29 -8.90
CA LEU A 98 9.51 6.74 -9.45
C LEU A 98 9.88 5.81 -10.60
N VAL A 99 9.40 4.59 -10.59
CA VAL A 99 9.80 3.57 -11.56
C VAL A 99 9.05 3.68 -12.90
N THR A 100 8.10 4.57 -13.04
CA THR A 100 7.57 4.88 -14.37
C THR A 100 8.49 5.86 -15.08
N ASN A 101 9.02 5.51 -16.23
CA ASN A 101 9.98 6.33 -16.99
C ASN A 101 9.46 7.76 -17.26
N GLY A 102 8.16 7.93 -17.48
CA GLY A 102 7.56 9.23 -17.75
C GLY A 102 7.44 10.12 -16.52
N ALA A 103 7.00 9.57 -15.39
CA ALA A 103 6.88 10.30 -14.14
C ALA A 103 8.25 10.75 -13.59
N ILE A 104 9.27 9.89 -13.67
CA ILE A 104 10.66 10.24 -13.31
C ILE A 104 11.14 11.41 -14.15
N LYS A 105 11.06 11.32 -15.46
CA LYS A 105 11.49 12.37 -16.38
C LYS A 105 10.77 13.69 -16.14
N TYR A 106 9.50 13.62 -15.75
CA TYR A 106 8.75 14.84 -15.43
C TYR A 106 9.26 15.50 -14.15
N ILE A 107 9.48 14.73 -13.10
CA ILE A 107 9.98 15.24 -11.82
C ILE A 107 11.43 15.72 -11.92
N GLU A 108 12.27 15.02 -12.70
CA GLU A 108 13.69 15.35 -12.88
C GLU A 108 13.96 16.71 -13.56
N LYS A 109 13.01 17.21 -14.36
CA LYS A 109 13.17 18.53 -14.99
C LYS A 109 13.17 19.70 -14.01
N TYR A 110 12.69 19.52 -12.78
CA TYR A 110 12.73 20.57 -11.75
C TYR A 110 14.01 20.52 -10.96
N SER A 111 14.56 21.71 -10.67
CA SER A 111 15.70 21.86 -9.77
C SER A 111 15.29 21.63 -8.32
N GLY A 112 16.25 21.22 -7.49
CA GLY A 112 16.05 20.98 -6.08
C GLY A 112 15.87 19.50 -5.72
N SER A 113 15.87 19.21 -4.44
CA SER A 113 15.68 17.86 -3.91
C SER A 113 14.19 17.47 -3.93
N LEU A 114 13.91 16.19 -4.13
CA LEU A 114 12.61 15.62 -3.84
C LEU A 114 12.42 15.62 -2.32
N LYS A 115 11.43 16.37 -1.84
CA LYS A 115 11.17 16.58 -0.40
C LYS A 115 10.17 15.59 0.15
N ALA A 116 9.13 15.28 -0.61
CA ALA A 116 8.09 14.36 -0.23
C ALA A 116 7.51 13.65 -1.45
N LEU A 117 7.06 12.42 -1.24
CA LEU A 117 6.41 11.61 -2.24
C LEU A 117 5.36 10.75 -1.55
N GLU A 118 4.13 10.79 -2.05
CA GLU A 118 3.04 9.95 -1.60
C GLU A 118 2.34 9.31 -2.81
N TYR A 119 1.86 8.10 -2.60
CA TYR A 119 1.07 7.37 -3.59
C TYR A 119 -0.31 7.04 -3.05
N GLU A 120 -1.32 7.40 -3.83
CA GLU A 120 -2.70 6.97 -3.63
C GLU A 120 -3.26 6.59 -5.01
N GLU A 121 -3.59 5.35 -5.18
CA GLU A 121 -4.01 4.83 -6.48
C GLU A 121 -5.10 5.67 -7.15
N PRO A 122 -4.93 6.08 -8.41
CA PRO A 122 -3.78 5.82 -9.31
C PRO A 122 -2.76 6.98 -9.37
N TYR A 123 -2.63 7.82 -8.37
CA TYR A 123 -1.87 9.07 -8.45
C TYR A 123 -0.63 9.08 -7.56
N PHE A 124 0.45 9.67 -8.10
CA PHE A 124 1.58 10.13 -7.32
C PHE A 124 1.46 11.62 -7.02
N TYR A 125 1.83 11.99 -5.80
CA TYR A 125 1.95 13.35 -5.33
C TYR A 125 3.39 13.58 -4.90
N ALA A 126 4.06 14.54 -5.51
CA ALA A 126 5.47 14.82 -5.26
C ALA A 126 5.68 16.30 -4.94
N ILE A 127 6.59 16.57 -4.01
CA ILE A 127 7.11 17.93 -3.77
C ILE A 127 8.57 17.95 -4.17
N LYS A 128 8.91 18.71 -5.20
CA LYS A 128 10.27 18.89 -5.67
C LYS A 128 10.61 20.37 -5.84
N GLY A 129 11.58 20.84 -5.06
CA GLY A 129 11.87 22.27 -4.98
C GLY A 129 10.64 23.05 -4.48
N THR A 130 10.12 23.94 -5.32
CA THR A 130 8.89 24.71 -5.06
C THR A 130 7.65 24.15 -5.75
N HIS A 131 7.72 22.96 -6.33
CA HIS A 131 6.62 22.38 -7.11
C HIS A 131 5.89 21.28 -6.35
N LEU A 132 4.55 21.39 -6.29
CA LEU A 132 3.64 20.31 -5.94
C LEU A 132 3.08 19.73 -7.24
N ILE A 133 3.34 18.46 -7.47
CA ILE A 133 3.04 17.78 -8.73
C ILE A 133 2.14 16.59 -8.46
N LYS A 134 1.06 16.47 -9.25
CA LYS A 134 0.21 15.27 -9.27
C LYS A 134 0.30 14.60 -10.63
N ILE A 135 0.63 13.33 -10.64
CA ILE A 135 0.84 12.51 -11.85
C ILE A 135 -0.04 11.27 -11.77
N ASN A 136 -0.74 10.96 -12.86
CA ASN A 136 -1.42 9.69 -13.00
C ASN A 136 -0.38 8.59 -13.27
N ALA A 137 -0.32 7.57 -12.41
CA ALA A 137 0.63 6.47 -12.53
C ALA A 137 0.32 5.50 -13.70
N ILE A 138 -0.90 5.57 -14.27
CA ILE A 138 -1.31 4.65 -15.34
C ILE A 138 -0.84 5.15 -16.71
N ASP A 139 -1.12 6.41 -17.02
CA ASP A 139 -0.86 7.03 -18.31
C ASP A 139 0.25 8.09 -18.27
N GLU A 140 0.84 8.29 -17.08
CA GLU A 140 1.92 9.24 -16.80
C GLU A 140 1.53 10.72 -17.08
N SER A 141 0.24 11.01 -17.21
CA SER A 141 -0.23 12.36 -17.42
C SER A 141 -0.07 13.20 -16.16
N VAL A 142 0.36 14.45 -16.35
CA VAL A 142 0.41 15.43 -15.26
C VAL A 142 -0.96 16.05 -15.09
N ILE A 143 -1.57 15.82 -13.93
CA ILE A 143 -2.89 16.34 -13.61
C ILE A 143 -2.80 17.80 -13.19
N PHE A 144 -1.82 18.12 -12.36
CA PHE A 144 -1.45 19.49 -12.04
C PHE A 144 0.04 19.60 -11.66
N ASP A 145 0.55 20.80 -11.83
CA ASP A 145 1.89 21.22 -11.44
C ASP A 145 1.79 22.67 -10.93
N ILE A 146 1.94 22.82 -9.63
CA ILE A 146 1.69 24.09 -8.96
C ILE A 146 2.97 24.58 -8.33
N THR A 147 3.28 25.85 -8.56
CA THR A 147 4.37 26.51 -7.87
C THR A 147 3.91 26.94 -6.48
N LEU A 148 4.53 26.40 -5.47
CA LEU A 148 4.34 26.76 -4.07
C LEU A 148 5.15 28.01 -3.74
N ALA A 149 4.63 28.82 -2.85
CA ALA A 149 5.28 30.09 -2.47
C ALA A 149 6.60 29.89 -1.72
N ASN A 150 6.81 28.69 -1.16
CA ASN A 150 7.98 28.35 -0.34
C ASN A 150 8.61 27.03 -0.84
N ALA A 151 9.92 26.85 -0.67
CA ALA A 151 10.65 25.64 -1.04
C ALA A 151 10.95 24.71 0.15
N ASN A 152 10.62 25.12 1.37
CA ASN A 152 11.02 24.41 2.60
C ASN A 152 9.92 23.48 3.13
N PHE A 153 9.32 22.68 2.23
CA PHE A 153 8.36 21.68 2.64
C PHE A 153 9.05 20.48 3.26
N SER A 154 8.45 19.93 4.31
CA SER A 154 8.98 18.83 5.11
C SER A 154 8.22 17.52 4.92
N CYS A 155 6.91 17.57 4.72
CA CYS A 155 6.07 16.38 4.65
C CYS A 155 4.79 16.61 3.84
N ILE A 156 4.21 15.50 3.41
CA ILE A 156 2.92 15.43 2.73
C ILE A 156 2.13 14.26 3.31
N CYS A 157 0.83 14.38 3.41
CA CYS A 157 -0.07 13.26 3.59
C CYS A 157 -1.34 13.45 2.76
N VAL A 158 -1.98 12.33 2.41
CA VAL A 158 -3.10 12.28 1.46
C VAL A 158 -4.36 11.81 2.19
N THR A 159 -5.48 12.47 1.90
CA THR A 159 -6.82 12.04 2.32
C THR A 159 -7.71 11.88 1.09
N GLN A 160 -8.96 11.48 1.29
CA GLN A 160 -9.89 11.29 0.17
C GLN A 160 -10.04 12.54 -0.70
N GLU A 161 -10.10 13.74 -0.11
CA GLU A 161 -10.39 14.99 -0.82
C GLU A 161 -9.22 15.98 -0.86
N TYR A 162 -8.29 15.88 0.08
CA TYR A 162 -7.25 16.88 0.31
C TYR A 162 -5.87 16.27 0.41
N LEU A 163 -4.87 17.07 0.04
CA LEU A 163 -3.48 16.90 0.42
C LEU A 163 -3.18 17.84 1.58
N PHE A 164 -2.41 17.39 2.53
CA PHE A 164 -1.86 18.22 3.59
C PHE A 164 -0.35 18.26 3.43
N ILE A 165 0.18 19.45 3.28
CA ILE A 165 1.61 19.70 3.12
C ILE A 165 2.05 20.72 4.16
N SER A 166 3.23 20.52 4.73
CA SER A 166 3.77 21.46 5.71
C SER A 166 5.10 22.01 5.27
N ASP A 167 5.29 23.30 5.47
CA ASP A 167 6.57 23.97 5.41
C ASP A 167 7.04 24.37 6.82
N ASN A 168 8.10 25.20 6.91
CA ASN A 168 8.63 25.64 8.19
C ASN A 168 7.72 26.61 8.96
N THR A 169 6.58 27.02 8.39
CA THR A 169 5.71 28.05 8.96
C THR A 169 4.25 27.62 9.06
N LYS A 170 3.78 26.82 8.10
CA LYS A 170 2.36 26.50 7.97
C LYS A 170 2.10 25.06 7.59
N LEU A 171 0.91 24.60 7.96
CA LEU A 171 0.25 23.41 7.41
C LEU A 171 -0.84 23.87 6.44
N TYR A 172 -0.72 23.46 5.19
CA TYR A 172 -1.64 23.77 4.11
C TYR A 172 -2.57 22.61 3.82
N LYS A 173 -3.83 22.93 3.60
CA LYS A 173 -4.87 22.02 3.09
C LYS A 173 -5.10 22.34 1.62
N ILE A 174 -4.73 21.44 0.74
CA ILE A 174 -4.78 21.59 -0.72
C ILE A 174 -5.88 20.71 -1.29
N ASN A 175 -6.74 21.27 -2.11
CA ASN A 175 -7.76 20.48 -2.80
C ASN A 175 -7.10 19.52 -3.82
N LYS A 176 -7.34 18.23 -3.68
CA LYS A 176 -6.68 17.16 -4.43
C LYS A 176 -7.05 17.11 -5.92
N LEU A 177 -8.18 17.71 -6.30
CA LEU A 177 -8.62 17.79 -7.70
C LEU A 177 -8.02 18.99 -8.42
N THR A 178 -8.00 20.16 -7.77
CA THR A 178 -7.63 21.43 -8.39
C THR A 178 -6.21 21.88 -8.07
N GLY A 179 -5.63 21.35 -6.98
CA GLY A 179 -4.36 21.82 -6.45
C GLY A 179 -4.43 23.17 -5.71
N ASN A 180 -5.60 23.78 -5.59
CA ASN A 180 -5.74 25.06 -4.90
C ASN A 180 -5.69 24.90 -3.39
N GLU A 181 -5.08 25.88 -2.71
CA GLU A 181 -5.15 25.99 -1.26
C GLU A 181 -6.62 26.23 -0.84
N ALA A 182 -7.12 25.37 0.04
CA ALA A 182 -8.46 25.51 0.61
C ALA A 182 -8.40 26.23 1.97
N GLN A 183 -7.35 25.96 2.75
CA GLN A 183 -7.13 26.51 4.10
C GLN A 183 -5.68 26.32 4.51
N SER A 184 -5.20 27.12 5.47
CA SER A 184 -3.93 26.87 6.17
C SER A 184 -4.02 27.28 7.63
N ILE A 185 -3.13 26.70 8.44
CA ILE A 185 -2.90 27.09 9.85
C ILE A 185 -1.42 27.29 10.10
N GLU A 186 -1.10 28.16 11.04
CA GLU A 186 0.28 28.37 11.49
C GLU A 186 0.81 27.09 12.17
N GLY A 187 2.05 26.73 11.87
CA GLY A 187 2.72 25.59 12.48
C GLY A 187 3.62 24.84 11.51
N SER A 188 4.81 24.52 11.95
CA SER A 188 5.78 23.70 11.22
C SER A 188 5.65 22.25 11.65
N TYR A 189 5.25 21.37 10.74
CA TYR A 189 5.09 19.95 11.01
C TYR A 189 6.14 19.15 10.24
N TYR A 190 6.89 18.33 10.93
CA TYR A 190 7.91 17.48 10.33
C TYR A 190 7.35 16.18 9.77
N LYS A 191 6.30 15.65 10.39
CA LYS A 191 5.62 14.43 9.98
C LYS A 191 4.12 14.58 10.14
N LEU A 192 3.40 13.96 9.22
CA LEU A 192 1.95 13.89 9.21
C LEU A 192 1.51 12.46 8.92
N CYS A 193 0.41 12.06 9.54
CA CYS A 193 -0.37 10.91 9.13
C CYS A 193 -1.87 11.18 9.33
N THR A 194 -2.73 10.41 8.68
CA THR A 194 -4.18 10.63 8.74
C THR A 194 -4.91 9.35 9.10
N TYR A 195 -5.91 9.48 9.98
CA TYR A 195 -6.85 8.41 10.25
C TYR A 195 -8.24 8.99 10.55
N GLY A 196 -9.26 8.49 9.84
CA GLY A 196 -10.62 9.00 9.94
C GLY A 196 -10.71 10.48 9.57
N GLU A 197 -11.31 11.28 10.43
CA GLU A 197 -11.51 12.72 10.24
C GLU A 197 -10.36 13.57 10.81
N PHE A 198 -9.21 12.97 11.12
CA PHE A 198 -8.11 13.65 11.78
C PHE A 198 -6.78 13.48 11.07
N ILE A 199 -6.00 14.56 11.17
CA ILE A 199 -4.56 14.55 10.92
C ILE A 199 -3.87 14.47 12.29
N TYR A 200 -2.84 13.67 12.35
CA TYR A 200 -1.89 13.63 13.46
C TYR A 200 -0.58 14.19 12.94
N GLY A 201 -0.05 15.20 13.58
CA GLY A 201 1.15 15.90 13.15
C GLY A 201 2.13 16.12 14.28
N ILE A 202 3.40 15.96 13.98
CA ILE A 202 4.49 16.29 14.90
C ILE A 202 4.98 17.68 14.59
N TYR A 203 4.84 18.53 15.58
CA TYR A 203 5.25 19.93 15.59
C TYR A 203 6.37 20.12 16.60
N GLY A 204 7.35 20.94 16.30
CA GLY A 204 8.42 21.27 17.23
C GLY A 204 9.77 21.45 16.55
N ASP A 205 10.82 21.29 17.32
CA ASP A 205 12.22 21.30 16.89
C ASP A 205 12.93 20.02 17.36
N GLU A 206 14.24 19.93 17.16
CA GLU A 206 15.06 18.79 17.58
C GLU A 206 15.00 18.50 19.10
N THR A 207 14.53 19.45 19.90
CA THR A 207 14.52 19.37 21.37
C THR A 207 13.12 19.20 21.96
N SER A 208 12.08 19.50 21.18
CA SER A 208 10.69 19.43 21.61
C SER A 208 9.84 18.68 20.56
N SER A 209 9.09 17.70 21.01
CA SER A 209 8.18 16.93 20.16
C SER A 209 6.75 17.11 20.63
N ILE A 210 6.03 18.00 19.98
CA ILE A 210 4.63 18.28 20.29
C ILE A 210 3.77 17.52 19.26
N LEU A 211 2.85 16.71 19.77
CA LEU A 211 1.90 15.98 18.94
C LEU A 211 0.56 16.73 18.90
N HIS A 212 0.09 17.01 17.70
CA HIS A 212 -1.22 17.62 17.46
C HIS A 212 -2.18 16.63 16.82
N LYS A 213 -3.43 16.65 17.28
CA LYS A 213 -4.59 16.07 16.61
C LYS A 213 -5.41 17.18 16.00
N ILE A 214 -5.52 17.20 14.68
CA ILE A 214 -6.13 18.29 13.90
C ILE A 214 -7.34 17.72 13.16
N ARG A 215 -8.49 18.36 13.28
CA ARG A 215 -9.68 17.97 12.53
C ARG A 215 -9.60 18.43 11.07
N ILE A 216 -9.83 17.51 10.14
CA ILE A 216 -9.69 17.77 8.70
C ILE A 216 -10.67 18.83 8.19
N SER A 217 -11.89 18.85 8.70
CA SER A 217 -12.95 19.73 8.16
C SER A 217 -12.60 21.21 8.27
N ASP A 218 -12.08 21.66 9.39
CA ASP A 218 -11.84 23.06 9.73
C ASP A 218 -10.40 23.38 10.20
N MET A 219 -9.51 22.39 10.12
CA MET A 219 -8.12 22.53 10.56
C MET A 219 -7.96 22.92 12.05
N TYR A 220 -8.96 22.63 12.89
CA TYR A 220 -8.92 22.94 14.31
C TYR A 220 -8.05 21.93 15.08
N ILE A 221 -7.14 22.43 15.91
CA ILE A 221 -6.29 21.60 16.79
C ILE A 221 -7.14 21.13 17.98
N MET A 222 -7.50 19.86 17.97
CA MET A 222 -8.37 19.22 18.97
C MET A 222 -7.61 18.80 20.22
N LEU A 223 -6.36 18.39 20.07
CA LEU A 223 -5.53 17.88 21.16
C LEU A 223 -4.08 18.24 20.89
N THR A 224 -3.38 18.62 21.96
CA THR A 224 -1.95 18.91 21.95
C THR A 224 -1.30 18.18 23.12
N LYS A 225 -0.19 17.49 22.88
CA LYS A 225 0.62 16.88 23.93
C LYS A 225 2.11 17.04 23.63
N ASP A 226 2.84 17.53 24.62
CA ASP A 226 4.29 17.49 24.63
C ASP A 226 4.76 16.06 24.98
N MET A 227 5.44 15.42 24.04
CA MET A 227 5.93 14.05 24.15
C MET A 227 7.37 13.99 24.72
N SER A 228 8.00 15.13 24.96
CA SER A 228 9.37 15.22 25.49
C SER A 228 9.48 14.57 26.87
N SER A 229 8.43 14.69 27.70
CA SER A 229 8.35 14.06 29.03
C SER A 229 8.33 12.53 28.96
N ASP A 230 7.84 11.95 27.86
CA ASP A 230 7.77 10.51 27.63
C ASP A 230 9.08 9.97 27.03
N ARG A 231 10.13 10.80 26.98
CA ARG A 231 11.43 10.54 26.33
C ARG A 231 11.31 10.21 24.85
N ILE A 232 10.32 10.76 24.18
CA ILE A 232 10.08 10.60 22.76
C ILE A 232 10.59 11.84 22.07
N TYR A 233 11.85 11.79 21.62
CA TYR A 233 12.52 12.89 20.93
C TYR A 233 12.79 12.51 19.46
N ASP A 234 13.18 13.52 18.67
CA ASP A 234 13.67 13.38 17.31
C ASP A 234 12.78 12.55 16.37
N PHE A 235 11.54 12.98 16.24
CA PHE A 235 10.65 12.47 15.20
C PHE A 235 11.04 12.97 13.80
N GLU A 236 11.88 13.99 13.68
CA GLU A 236 12.23 14.57 12.38
C GLU A 236 12.81 13.52 11.43
N ARG A 237 13.66 12.65 11.97
CA ARG A 237 14.34 11.59 11.23
C ARG A 237 13.57 10.26 11.23
N GLY A 238 12.62 10.10 12.15
CA GLY A 238 11.81 8.90 12.32
C GLY A 238 10.71 8.70 11.28
N LYS A 239 10.10 7.55 11.32
CA LYS A 239 8.84 7.26 10.61
C LYS A 239 7.68 7.52 11.55
N PHE A 240 6.58 8.00 10.96
CA PHE A 240 5.37 8.34 11.69
C PHE A 240 4.16 7.96 10.84
N VAL A 241 3.37 7.01 11.30
CA VAL A 241 2.26 6.43 10.55
C VAL A 241 1.11 6.09 11.50
N CYS A 242 -0.11 6.02 11.00
CA CYS A 242 -1.26 5.64 11.80
C CYS A 242 -2.25 4.73 11.03
N ASN A 243 -3.01 3.95 11.78
CA ASN A 243 -4.10 3.11 11.30
C ASN A 243 -5.21 3.04 12.35
N ASN A 244 -6.19 2.14 12.19
CA ASN A 244 -7.30 1.95 13.13
C ASN A 244 -6.88 1.59 14.58
N ASN A 245 -5.65 1.12 14.79
CA ASN A 245 -5.15 0.65 16.09
C ASN A 245 -4.31 1.70 16.84
N GLY A 246 -3.99 2.85 16.21
CA GLY A 246 -3.22 3.93 16.81
C GLY A 246 -2.18 4.54 15.89
N ILE A 247 -1.28 5.28 16.49
CA ILE A 247 -0.15 5.95 15.87
C ILE A 247 1.11 5.17 16.20
N TYR A 248 1.98 5.00 15.22
CA TYR A 248 3.24 4.29 15.39
C TYR A 248 4.38 5.17 14.91
N ALA A 249 5.41 5.25 15.73
CA ALA A 249 6.56 6.12 15.47
C ALA A 249 7.87 5.38 15.75
N THR A 250 8.89 5.68 14.96
CA THR A 250 10.27 5.43 15.38
C THR A 250 10.85 6.72 15.94
N THR A 251 11.51 6.63 17.08
CA THR A 251 12.04 7.77 17.82
C THR A 251 13.47 7.49 18.24
N GLU A 252 14.25 8.53 18.44
CA GLU A 252 15.62 8.45 18.94
C GLU A 252 15.71 8.96 20.38
N HIS A 253 16.55 8.31 21.17
CA HIS A 253 16.94 8.75 22.50
C HIS A 253 18.44 8.71 22.65
N SER A 254 19.01 9.75 23.19
CA SER A 254 20.38 9.68 23.72
C SER A 254 20.34 9.14 25.16
N ASN A 255 20.97 8.00 25.38
CA ASN A 255 21.09 7.46 26.73
C ASN A 255 22.11 8.27 27.56
N SER A 256 22.21 7.97 28.86
CA SER A 256 23.13 8.65 29.78
C SER A 256 24.64 8.53 29.44
N SER A 257 24.97 7.63 28.52
CA SER A 257 26.34 7.44 28.01
C SER A 257 26.58 8.16 26.67
N GLY A 258 25.61 8.99 26.20
CA GLY A 258 25.67 9.68 24.90
C GLY A 258 25.49 8.77 23.69
N LEU A 259 25.07 7.52 23.88
CA LEU A 259 24.75 6.60 22.77
C LEU A 259 23.31 6.84 22.33
N THR A 260 23.13 6.93 21.02
CA THR A 260 21.82 7.05 20.41
C THR A 260 21.13 5.69 20.33
N GLU A 261 19.91 5.61 20.79
CA GLU A 261 19.08 4.43 20.78
C GLU A 261 17.77 4.71 20.03
N CYS A 262 17.36 3.80 19.16
CA CYS A 262 16.14 3.89 18.41
C CYS A 262 15.03 3.02 19.03
N TYR A 263 13.84 3.59 19.13
CA TYR A 263 12.66 2.95 19.69
C TYR A 263 11.53 2.86 18.67
N LEU A 264 10.76 1.78 18.75
CA LEU A 264 9.44 1.66 18.13
C LEU A 264 8.39 1.90 19.19
N THR A 265 7.55 2.89 18.96
CA THR A 265 6.54 3.36 19.92
C THR A 265 5.15 3.32 19.31
N LYS A 266 4.20 2.74 20.03
CA LYS A 266 2.77 2.84 19.77
C LYS A 266 2.16 3.89 20.69
N ILE A 267 1.41 4.82 20.09
CA ILE A 267 0.73 5.92 20.75
C ILE A 267 -0.77 5.78 20.46
N ASN A 268 -1.61 5.85 21.47
CA ASN A 268 -3.06 5.86 21.31
C ASN A 268 -3.54 7.21 20.73
N PHE A 269 -4.76 7.29 20.23
CA PHE A 269 -5.33 8.52 19.67
C PHE A 269 -5.65 9.62 20.71
N ASP A 270 -5.52 9.31 22.00
CA ASP A 270 -5.52 10.26 23.13
C ASP A 270 -4.09 10.73 23.53
N PHE A 271 -3.11 10.28 22.74
CA PHE A 271 -1.70 10.54 22.94
C PHE A 271 -1.06 9.90 24.19
N SER A 272 -1.71 8.94 24.80
CA SER A 272 -1.06 8.07 25.77
C SER A 272 -0.12 7.07 25.07
N VAL A 273 1.06 6.84 25.64
CA VAL A 273 2.01 5.84 25.13
C VAL A 273 1.51 4.45 25.55
N ALA A 274 1.11 3.65 24.58
CA ALA A 274 0.64 2.29 24.81
C ALA A 274 1.79 1.31 24.98
N LYS A 275 2.84 1.43 24.18
CA LYS A 275 4.04 0.58 24.24
C LYS A 275 5.21 1.28 23.56
N SER A 276 6.40 1.11 24.13
CA SER A 276 7.65 1.56 23.53
C SER A 276 8.76 0.58 23.88
N PHE A 277 9.58 0.22 22.89
CA PHE A 277 10.72 -0.67 23.10
C PHE A 277 11.84 -0.36 22.11
N ARG A 278 13.07 -0.66 22.53
CA ARG A 278 14.27 -0.44 21.74
C ARG A 278 14.36 -1.40 20.54
N ILE A 279 14.68 -0.85 19.38
CA ILE A 279 14.89 -1.60 18.13
C ILE A 279 16.30 -1.45 17.55
N GLY A 280 17.22 -0.82 18.28
CA GLY A 280 18.62 -0.65 17.88
C GLY A 280 19.15 0.77 18.01
N GLY A 281 20.29 1.08 17.38
CA GLY A 281 20.86 2.42 17.32
C GLY A 281 20.57 3.11 15.98
N TYR A 282 20.52 4.43 15.94
CA TYR A 282 20.32 5.34 14.81
C TYR A 282 19.03 5.17 14.00
N LEU A 283 18.31 6.27 13.83
CA LEU A 283 17.00 6.36 13.15
C LEU A 283 17.04 6.40 11.62
N TYR A 284 18.13 6.89 11.04
CA TYR A 284 18.18 7.25 9.62
C TYR A 284 17.76 6.17 8.65
N GLU A 285 17.70 4.96 9.13
CA GLU A 285 17.65 3.76 8.30
C GLU A 285 16.48 2.84 8.64
N LYS A 286 15.61 3.25 9.57
CA LYS A 286 14.45 2.45 9.97
C LYS A 286 13.26 2.69 9.06
N ASN A 287 12.68 1.63 8.56
CA ASN A 287 11.42 1.66 7.81
C ASN A 287 10.31 0.98 8.60
N ILE A 288 9.15 1.64 8.63
CA ILE A 288 7.93 1.05 9.17
C ILE A 288 6.91 0.97 8.03
N LYS A 289 6.27 -0.16 7.90
CA LYS A 289 5.15 -0.38 6.98
C LYS A 289 4.02 -1.08 7.70
N PHE A 290 2.80 -0.81 7.25
CA PHE A 290 1.60 -1.49 7.71
C PHE A 290 1.02 -2.35 6.61
N LEU A 291 0.61 -3.55 6.99
CA LEU A 291 -0.29 -4.36 6.18
C LEU A 291 -1.32 -5.00 7.10
N ASN A 292 -2.59 -4.70 6.87
CA ASN A 292 -3.69 -5.11 7.74
C ASN A 292 -3.40 -4.69 9.20
N ASP A 293 -3.41 -5.63 10.13
CA ASP A 293 -3.16 -5.39 11.56
C ASP A 293 -1.70 -5.64 11.98
N PHE A 294 -0.76 -5.63 11.02
CA PHE A 294 0.64 -5.93 11.29
C PHE A 294 1.53 -4.74 11.03
N VAL A 295 2.57 -4.61 11.87
CA VAL A 295 3.64 -3.63 11.74
C VAL A 295 4.90 -4.35 11.32
N PHE A 296 5.50 -3.89 10.24
CA PHE A 296 6.78 -4.40 9.75
C PHE A 296 7.86 -3.35 9.95
N VAL A 297 8.99 -3.76 10.46
CA VAL A 297 10.12 -2.88 10.75
C VAL A 297 11.39 -3.46 10.14
N SER A 298 12.13 -2.64 9.41
CA SER A 298 13.47 -2.97 8.92
C SER A 298 14.46 -1.85 9.17
N ASP A 299 15.74 -2.16 8.95
CA ASP A 299 16.84 -1.22 9.03
C ASP A 299 17.74 -1.39 7.81
N SER A 300 18.07 -0.29 7.14
CA SER A 300 18.87 -0.33 5.92
C SER A 300 20.37 -0.52 6.17
N SER A 301 20.87 -0.13 7.33
CA SER A 301 22.31 -0.17 7.63
C SER A 301 22.72 -1.27 8.60
N ARG A 302 21.82 -1.70 9.47
CA ARG A 302 22.08 -2.64 10.55
C ARG A 302 20.89 -3.56 10.77
N SER A 303 21.13 -4.65 11.46
CA SER A 303 20.03 -5.48 11.96
C SER A 303 19.27 -4.76 13.07
N ILE A 304 17.95 -4.87 13.05
CA ILE A 304 17.11 -4.46 14.18
C ILE A 304 17.25 -5.42 15.35
N GLU A 305 17.20 -4.89 16.55
CA GLU A 305 17.16 -5.69 17.76
C GLU A 305 15.70 -6.05 18.07
N VAL A 306 15.35 -7.33 18.00
CA VAL A 306 13.96 -7.80 18.16
C VAL A 306 13.66 -8.36 19.54
N GLU A 307 14.67 -8.94 20.19
CA GLU A 307 14.66 -9.41 21.57
C GLU A 307 16.05 -9.23 22.13
N SER A 308 16.21 -9.29 23.44
CA SER A 308 17.50 -9.13 24.11
C SER A 308 18.62 -9.94 23.42
N GLY A 309 19.48 -9.25 22.70
CA GLY A 309 20.65 -9.80 22.00
C GLY A 309 20.38 -10.46 20.65
N LYS A 310 19.13 -10.59 20.19
CA LYS A 310 18.82 -11.12 18.85
C LYS A 310 18.73 -10.00 17.83
N LYS A 311 19.28 -10.25 16.65
CA LYS A 311 19.29 -9.30 15.53
C LYS A 311 18.58 -9.88 14.33
N SER A 312 17.88 -9.04 13.58
CA SER A 312 17.15 -9.41 12.38
C SER A 312 17.20 -8.29 11.34
N GLY A 313 17.15 -8.64 10.06
CA GLY A 313 16.98 -7.66 8.98
C GLY A 313 15.57 -7.12 8.92
N LEU A 314 14.57 -7.93 9.27
CA LEU A 314 13.16 -7.58 9.24
C LEU A 314 12.43 -8.23 10.42
N ALA A 315 11.51 -7.51 11.03
CA ALA A 315 10.61 -8.01 12.06
C ALA A 315 9.16 -7.67 11.76
N LYS A 316 8.26 -8.58 12.11
CA LYS A 316 6.81 -8.44 12.04
C LYS A 316 6.24 -8.46 13.45
N TYR A 317 5.43 -7.46 13.75
CA TYR A 317 4.71 -7.29 15.00
C TYR A 317 3.20 -7.28 14.75
N ASP A 318 2.41 -7.64 15.78
CA ASP A 318 0.97 -7.37 15.78
C ASP A 318 0.68 -5.88 16.02
N ALA A 319 -0.60 -5.48 15.95
CA ALA A 319 -1.04 -4.11 16.20
C ALA A 319 -0.74 -3.61 17.63
N ASN A 320 -0.43 -4.49 18.57
CA ASN A 320 -0.03 -4.15 19.93
C ASN A 320 1.50 -4.16 20.12
N LEU A 321 2.23 -4.26 19.01
CA LEU A 321 3.68 -4.36 19.00
C LEU A 321 4.22 -5.59 19.75
N ASN A 322 3.50 -6.71 19.73
CA ASN A 322 4.05 -8.00 20.15
C ASN A 322 4.74 -8.64 18.95
N LEU A 323 5.96 -9.10 19.15
CA LEU A 323 6.74 -9.76 18.11
C LEU A 323 6.05 -11.05 17.67
N ILE A 324 5.79 -11.17 16.37
CA ILE A 324 5.20 -12.37 15.75
C ILE A 324 6.30 -13.24 15.14
N THR A 325 7.15 -12.63 14.34
CA THR A 325 8.25 -13.31 13.67
C THR A 325 9.34 -12.32 13.27
N TYR A 326 10.50 -12.83 13.02
CA TYR A 326 11.64 -12.07 12.50
C TYR A 326 12.50 -12.97 11.63
N GLY A 327 13.26 -12.38 10.72
CA GLY A 327 14.09 -13.14 9.80
C GLY A 327 15.07 -12.28 9.02
N GLY A 328 15.95 -12.98 8.29
CA GLY A 328 16.99 -12.34 7.49
C GLY A 328 18.17 -11.88 8.33
N SER A 329 19.37 -12.14 7.85
CA SER A 329 20.61 -11.58 8.39
C SER A 329 21.04 -10.35 7.60
N ASP A 330 20.37 -10.08 6.48
CA ASP A 330 20.73 -9.06 5.52
C ASP A 330 20.04 -7.72 5.83
N ARG A 331 20.63 -6.67 5.33
CA ARG A 331 20.13 -5.31 5.44
C ARG A 331 19.05 -5.11 4.40
N TYR A 332 17.91 -4.56 4.79
CA TYR A 332 16.86 -4.19 3.86
C TYR A 332 16.77 -2.67 3.81
N GLU A 333 17.30 -2.06 2.77
CA GLU A 333 17.30 -0.60 2.61
C GLU A 333 15.88 -0.05 2.49
N ASN A 334 15.04 -0.75 1.74
CA ASN A 334 13.61 -0.50 1.65
C ASN A 334 12.90 -1.82 1.41
N PHE A 335 11.69 -1.92 1.89
CA PHE A 335 10.79 -3.02 1.57
C PHE A 335 9.39 -2.46 1.31
N GLU A 336 8.70 -3.09 0.39
CA GLU A 336 7.27 -2.90 0.19
C GLU A 336 6.56 -4.21 0.50
N ILE A 337 5.30 -4.08 0.92
CA ILE A 337 4.48 -5.24 1.23
C ILE A 337 3.39 -5.31 0.17
N TYR A 338 3.46 -6.35 -0.65
CA TYR A 338 2.52 -6.57 -1.72
C TYR A 338 1.81 -7.93 -1.54
N ASN A 339 0.47 -7.91 -1.58
CA ASN A 339 -0.36 -9.12 -1.42
C ASN A 339 0.05 -10.04 -0.25
N GLY A 340 0.62 -9.48 0.83
CA GLY A 340 1.08 -10.23 1.99
C GLY A 340 2.50 -10.79 1.88
N TYR A 341 3.22 -10.47 0.81
CA TYR A 341 4.63 -10.80 0.60
C TYR A 341 5.51 -9.55 0.81
N ILE A 342 6.75 -9.78 1.23
CA ILE A 342 7.77 -8.77 1.50
C ILE A 342 8.85 -8.88 0.45
#